data_0cc5b89a651ada0fb889106164b7e4a0
#
_entry.id   0cc5b89a651ada0fb889106164b7e4a0
#
_cell.length_a   1.000
_cell.length_b   1.000
_cell.length_c   1.000
_cell.angle_alpha   90.00
_cell.angle_beta   90.00
_cell.angle_gamma   90.00
#
_symmetry.space_group_name_H-M   'P 1'
#
loop_
_entity.id
_entity.type
_entity.pdbx_description
1 polymer ?
#
loop_
_entity_poly.entity_id
_entity_poly.type
_entity_poly.pdbx_seq_one_letter_code
_entity_poly.pdbx_strand_id
1 'polypeptide(L)'
;MKIPESIRIAGVEYKVNVVPNLMNGATAAYGHIDYDNSTIELSDTFGIEQQKRCCILWHEILHGIREANGMEIENEESIVDMFAKGIYQVLQDNGSRFFDLCRDKKAGEEKK
;
A
#
# COMPACT_ATOMS: atom_id res chain seq x y z
N MET A 1 -8.37 -9.45 -1.68
CA MET A 1 -8.09 -8.22 -0.93
C MET A 1 -8.72 -7.05 -1.65
N LYS A 2 -9.43 -6.23 -0.93
CA LYS A 2 -10.17 -5.13 -1.51
C LYS A 2 -9.40 -3.82 -1.30
N ILE A 3 -9.42 -2.96 -2.32
CA ILE A 3 -8.77 -1.66 -2.21
C ILE A 3 -9.59 -0.76 -1.28
N PRO A 4 -9.00 -0.24 -0.21
CA PRO A 4 -9.73 0.66 0.69
C PRO A 4 -9.84 2.05 0.10
N GLU A 5 -10.78 2.85 0.61
CA GLU A 5 -10.95 4.23 0.16
C GLU A 5 -9.94 5.16 0.79
N SER A 6 -9.40 4.79 1.92
CA SER A 6 -8.34 5.54 2.56
C SER A 6 -7.50 4.62 3.41
N ILE A 7 -6.30 5.07 3.73
CA ILE A 7 -5.39 4.28 4.55
C ILE A 7 -4.51 5.23 5.36
N ARG A 8 -4.20 4.83 6.59
CA ARG A 8 -3.36 5.63 7.45
C ARG A 8 -1.93 5.16 7.38
N ILE A 9 -1.02 6.10 7.17
CA ILE A 9 0.41 5.79 7.15
C ILE A 9 1.06 6.73 8.15
N ALA A 10 1.64 6.17 9.21
CA ALA A 10 2.30 6.94 10.27
C ALA A 10 1.41 8.06 10.79
N GLY A 11 0.13 7.75 10.98
CA GLY A 11 -0.81 8.71 11.56
C GLY A 11 -1.44 9.68 10.57
N VAL A 12 -1.03 9.64 9.31
CA VAL A 12 -1.57 10.53 8.29
C VAL A 12 -2.56 9.76 7.42
N GLU A 13 -3.74 10.33 7.25
CA GLU A 13 -4.77 9.70 6.45
C GLU A 13 -4.53 10.00 4.97
N TYR A 14 -4.34 8.97 4.17
CA TYR A 14 -4.17 9.09 2.73
C TYR A 14 -5.43 8.62 2.05
N LYS A 15 -5.96 9.42 1.13
CA LYS A 15 -7.08 9.01 0.32
C LYS A 15 -6.56 8.13 -0.82
N VAL A 16 -7.26 7.03 -1.11
CA VAL A 16 -6.85 6.11 -2.16
C VAL A 16 -7.85 6.22 -3.31
N ASN A 17 -7.38 6.61 -4.48
CA ASN A 17 -8.22 6.76 -5.66
C ASN A 17 -7.72 5.84 -6.77
N VAL A 18 -8.67 5.19 -7.46
CA VAL A 18 -8.36 4.43 -8.66
C VAL A 18 -8.75 5.32 -9.83
N VAL A 19 -7.78 5.67 -10.67
CA VAL A 19 -8.00 6.68 -11.71
C VAL A 19 -7.58 6.13 -13.07
N PRO A 20 -8.24 6.57 -14.14
CA PRO A 20 -7.85 6.15 -15.49
C PRO A 20 -6.65 6.97 -15.96
N ASN A 21 -5.84 6.38 -16.82
CA ASN A 21 -4.75 7.09 -17.51
C ASN A 21 -3.80 7.80 -16.57
N LEU A 22 -3.41 7.14 -15.49
CA LEU A 22 -2.47 7.72 -14.55
C LEU A 22 -1.12 7.92 -15.24
N MET A 23 -0.58 9.14 -15.12
CA MET A 23 0.67 9.50 -15.78
C MET A 23 1.67 10.05 -14.77
N ASN A 24 2.93 9.77 -15.02
CA ASN A 24 4.03 10.35 -14.28
C ASN A 24 4.85 11.10 -15.33
N GLY A 25 4.54 12.38 -15.51
CA GLY A 25 5.09 13.12 -16.62
C GLY A 25 4.53 12.61 -17.93
N ALA A 26 5.38 12.20 -18.85
CA ALA A 26 4.97 11.67 -20.15
C ALA A 26 4.82 10.14 -20.14
N THR A 27 5.09 9.50 -19.03
CA THR A 27 5.11 8.04 -18.93
C THR A 27 3.90 7.53 -18.16
N ALA A 28 3.29 6.48 -18.66
CA ALA A 28 2.17 5.86 -17.95
C ALA A 28 2.68 5.27 -16.64
N ALA A 29 1.91 5.42 -15.57
CA ALA A 29 2.27 4.93 -14.26
C ALA A 29 1.20 3.99 -13.75
N TYR A 30 1.58 3.04 -12.89
CA TYR A 30 0.63 2.14 -12.26
C TYR A 30 0.16 2.68 -10.91
N GLY A 31 0.99 3.45 -10.23
CA GLY A 31 0.64 4.04 -8.96
C GLY A 31 1.46 5.28 -8.68
N HIS A 32 0.99 6.06 -7.73
CA HIS A 32 1.65 7.30 -7.36
C HIS A 32 1.21 7.70 -5.96
N ILE A 33 2.14 8.22 -5.16
CA ILE A 33 1.80 8.77 -3.86
C ILE A 33 2.19 10.24 -3.83
N ASP A 34 1.24 11.07 -3.40
CA ASP A 34 1.43 12.51 -3.30
C ASP A 34 1.48 12.85 -1.81
N TYR A 35 2.67 13.12 -1.32
CA TYR A 35 2.85 13.37 0.11
C TYR A 35 2.21 14.69 0.54
N ASP A 36 2.24 15.69 -0.33
CA ASP A 36 1.72 17.01 0.01
C ASP A 36 0.21 17.00 0.15
N ASN A 37 -0.46 16.23 -0.68
CA ASN A 37 -1.92 16.17 -0.67
C ASN A 37 -2.45 14.93 0.01
N SER A 38 -1.57 14.10 0.55
CA SER A 38 -1.93 12.88 1.27
C SER A 38 -2.87 12.00 0.44
N THR A 39 -2.45 11.71 -0.78
CA THR A 39 -3.26 10.95 -1.72
C THR A 39 -2.42 9.86 -2.36
N ILE A 40 -3.02 8.68 -2.54
CA ILE A 40 -2.44 7.61 -3.32
C ILE A 40 -3.35 7.38 -4.51
N GLU A 41 -2.77 7.34 -5.71
CA GLU A 41 -3.52 7.06 -6.92
C GLU A 41 -3.05 5.74 -7.51
N LEU A 42 -4.01 4.92 -7.91
CA LEU A 42 -3.73 3.63 -8.55
C LEU A 42 -4.36 3.64 -9.92
N SER A 43 -3.66 3.09 -10.90
CA SER A 43 -4.15 3.10 -12.27
C SER A 43 -5.30 2.11 -12.47
N ASP A 44 -6.29 2.54 -13.25
CA ASP A 44 -7.41 1.69 -13.65
C ASP A 44 -7.29 1.31 -15.11
N THR A 45 -6.13 1.47 -15.71
CA THR A 45 -5.95 1.32 -17.15
C THR A 45 -5.52 -0.10 -17.50
N PHE A 46 -5.88 -0.52 -18.73
CA PHE A 46 -5.32 -1.74 -19.33
C PHE A 46 -5.60 -3.02 -18.58
N GLY A 47 -6.76 -3.14 -17.95
CA GLY A 47 -7.16 -4.40 -17.36
C GLY A 47 -6.23 -4.88 -16.26
N ILE A 48 -5.67 -3.95 -15.49
CA ILE A 48 -4.87 -4.33 -14.35
C ILE A 48 -5.72 -5.12 -13.38
N GLU A 49 -5.28 -6.32 -13.06
CA GLU A 49 -6.03 -7.18 -12.17
C GLU A 49 -6.01 -6.63 -10.76
N GLN A 50 -7.07 -6.94 -10.01
CA GLN A 50 -7.22 -6.49 -8.64
C GLN A 50 -6.01 -6.90 -7.81
N GLN A 51 -5.52 -8.11 -8.00
CA GLN A 51 -4.36 -8.61 -7.30
C GLN A 51 -3.13 -7.73 -7.53
N LYS A 52 -2.89 -7.37 -8.77
CA LYS A 52 -1.76 -6.51 -9.11
C LYS A 52 -1.95 -5.12 -8.52
N ARG A 53 -3.19 -4.63 -8.53
CA ARG A 53 -3.47 -3.32 -7.96
C ARG A 53 -3.20 -3.30 -6.47
N CYS A 54 -3.49 -4.39 -5.77
CA CYS A 54 -3.16 -4.49 -4.35
C CYS A 54 -1.66 -4.43 -4.10
N CYS A 55 -0.88 -5.09 -4.95
CA CYS A 55 0.58 -5.02 -4.84
C CYS A 55 1.07 -3.60 -5.05
N ILE A 56 0.49 -2.90 -6.01
CA ILE A 56 0.87 -1.52 -6.28
C ILE A 56 0.52 -0.63 -5.09
N LEU A 57 -0.63 -0.87 -4.46
CA LEU A 57 -0.97 -0.12 -3.26
C LEU A 57 0.07 -0.30 -2.18
N TRP A 58 0.50 -1.55 -1.94
CA TRP A 58 1.56 -1.79 -0.95
C TRP A 58 2.85 -1.09 -1.31
N HIS A 59 3.16 -1.04 -2.61
CA HIS A 59 4.34 -0.32 -3.10
C HIS A 59 4.28 1.16 -2.67
N GLU A 60 3.14 1.80 -2.90
CA GLU A 60 3.01 3.21 -2.53
C GLU A 60 2.99 3.40 -1.02
N ILE A 61 2.38 2.48 -0.27
CA ILE A 61 2.40 2.54 1.19
C ILE A 61 3.84 2.51 1.71
N LEU A 62 4.67 1.66 1.13
CA LEU A 62 6.05 1.55 1.59
C LEU A 62 6.84 2.82 1.31
N HIS A 63 6.59 3.47 0.15
CA HIS A 63 7.18 4.79 -0.08
C HIS A 63 6.73 5.78 1.00
N GLY A 64 5.45 5.72 1.37
CA GLY A 64 4.92 6.60 2.41
C GLY A 64 5.57 6.38 3.76
N ILE A 65 5.85 5.13 4.08
CA ILE A 65 6.53 4.79 5.33
C ILE A 65 7.96 5.35 5.33
N ARG A 66 8.66 5.22 4.20
CA ARG A 66 10.00 5.77 4.08
C ARG A 66 9.97 7.28 4.25
N GLU A 67 9.02 7.94 3.61
CA GLU A 67 8.89 9.39 3.71
C GLU A 67 8.61 9.83 5.15
N ALA A 68 7.74 9.12 5.84
CA ALA A 68 7.37 9.46 7.21
C ALA A 68 8.56 9.34 8.16
N ASN A 69 9.51 8.46 7.85
CA ASN A 69 10.70 8.28 8.67
C ASN A 69 11.85 9.17 8.26
N GLY A 70 11.69 9.94 7.18
CA GLY A 70 12.72 10.87 6.74
C GLY A 70 14.02 10.21 6.32
N MET A 71 13.97 8.94 5.94
CA MET A 71 15.19 8.23 5.55
C MET A 71 15.40 8.29 4.06
N GLU A 72 16.68 8.35 3.67
CA GLU A 72 17.06 8.22 2.28
C GLU A 72 17.57 6.81 2.05
N ILE A 73 17.05 6.16 1.04
CA ILE A 73 17.42 4.78 0.75
C ILE A 73 17.86 4.68 -0.70
N GLU A 74 19.09 4.21 -0.91
CA GLU A 74 19.55 3.93 -2.26
C GLU A 74 18.74 2.81 -2.85
N ASN A 75 18.42 2.92 -4.13
CA ASN A 75 17.65 1.91 -4.84
C ASN A 75 16.27 1.69 -4.21
N GLU A 76 15.67 2.78 -3.76
CA GLU A 76 14.39 2.71 -3.07
C GLU A 76 13.32 1.97 -3.88
N GLU A 77 13.25 2.24 -5.19
CA GLU A 77 12.23 1.58 -6.02
C GLU A 77 12.36 0.07 -6.00
N SER A 78 13.57 -0.44 -6.14
CA SER A 78 13.77 -1.89 -6.15
C SER A 78 13.44 -2.52 -4.81
N ILE A 79 13.86 -1.87 -3.74
CA ILE A 79 13.63 -2.38 -2.39
C ILE A 79 12.14 -2.36 -2.07
N VAL A 80 11.48 -1.25 -2.36
CA VAL A 80 10.05 -1.12 -2.11
C VAL A 80 9.27 -2.16 -2.92
N ASP A 81 9.66 -2.36 -4.18
CA ASP A 81 8.96 -3.31 -5.03
C ASP A 81 9.06 -4.73 -4.48
N MET A 82 10.26 -5.12 -4.04
CA MET A 82 10.45 -6.45 -3.48
C MET A 82 9.61 -6.66 -2.23
N PHE A 83 9.64 -5.69 -1.31
CA PHE A 83 8.88 -5.81 -0.08
C PHE A 83 7.39 -5.76 -0.31
N ALA A 84 6.92 -4.95 -1.26
CA ALA A 84 5.49 -4.89 -1.55
C ALA A 84 4.96 -6.24 -2.01
N LYS A 85 5.69 -6.88 -2.91
CA LYS A 85 5.29 -8.19 -3.40
C LYS A 85 5.32 -9.22 -2.28
N GLY A 86 6.35 -9.16 -1.44
CA GLY A 86 6.47 -10.11 -0.33
C GLY A 86 5.37 -9.93 0.70
N ILE A 87 5.06 -8.69 1.05
CA ILE A 87 4.00 -8.42 2.02
C ILE A 87 2.66 -8.90 1.48
N TYR A 88 2.38 -8.59 0.22
CA TYR A 88 1.12 -9.04 -0.38
C TYR A 88 1.01 -10.56 -0.31
N GLN A 89 2.09 -11.27 -0.62
CA GLN A 89 2.08 -12.72 -0.60
C GLN A 89 1.85 -13.26 0.79
N VAL A 90 2.51 -12.67 1.79
CA VAL A 90 2.32 -13.09 3.19
C VAL A 90 0.87 -12.93 3.61
N LEU A 91 0.25 -11.81 3.23
CA LEU A 91 -1.14 -11.58 3.58
C LEU A 91 -2.07 -12.57 2.87
N GLN A 92 -1.80 -12.86 1.61
CA GLN A 92 -2.60 -13.84 0.89
C GLN A 92 -2.48 -15.23 1.50
N ASP A 93 -1.27 -15.60 1.89
CA ASP A 93 -1.03 -16.94 2.42
C ASP A 93 -1.61 -17.13 3.82
N ASN A 94 -1.73 -16.07 4.58
CA ASN A 94 -2.08 -16.18 5.99
C ASN A 94 -3.45 -15.64 6.36
N GLY A 95 -3.99 -14.75 5.55
CA GLY A 95 -5.35 -14.26 5.74
C GLY A 95 -5.57 -13.69 7.13
N SER A 96 -6.64 -14.13 7.78
CA SER A 96 -7.03 -13.59 9.07
C SER A 96 -6.03 -13.87 10.17
N ARG A 97 -5.19 -14.87 10.01
CA ARG A 97 -4.15 -15.15 11.03
C ARG A 97 -3.22 -13.96 11.20
N PHE A 98 -2.93 -13.28 10.10
CA PHE A 98 -2.05 -12.13 10.18
C PHE A 98 -2.69 -10.99 10.98
N PHE A 99 -3.97 -10.76 10.77
CA PHE A 99 -4.67 -9.71 11.51
C PHE A 99 -4.78 -10.04 12.97
N ASP A 100 -5.00 -11.31 13.31
CA ASP A 100 -5.04 -11.71 14.71
C ASP A 100 -3.72 -11.45 15.41
N LEU A 101 -2.62 -11.66 14.68
CA LEU A 101 -1.30 -11.42 15.23
C LEU A 101 -1.05 -9.94 15.49
N CYS A 102 -1.51 -9.08 14.59
CA CYS A 102 -1.21 -7.66 14.64
C CYS A 102 -2.15 -6.84 15.50
N ARG A 103 -3.31 -7.39 15.85
CA ARG A 103 -4.29 -6.62 16.61
C ARG A 103 -4.02 -6.75 18.09
N ASP A 104 -4.15 -5.62 18.79
CA ASP A 104 -4.16 -5.65 20.23
C ASP A 104 -5.44 -6.32 20.69
N LYS A 105 -5.32 -7.25 21.63
CA LYS A 105 -6.49 -7.94 22.14
C LYS A 105 -7.02 -7.24 23.35
N LYS A 106 -8.33 -7.14 23.43
CA LYS A 106 -8.96 -6.69 24.64
C LYS A 106 -8.99 -7.83 25.63
N ALA A 107 -9.10 -7.48 26.89
CA ALA A 107 -9.06 -8.48 27.93
C ALA A 107 -10.08 -9.59 27.70
N GLY A 108 -11.26 -9.24 27.24
CA GLY A 108 -12.28 -10.25 27.02
C GLY A 108 -11.99 -11.18 25.88
N GLU A 109 -11.21 -10.73 24.92
CA GLU A 109 -10.93 -11.53 23.74
C GLU A 109 -9.88 -12.58 24.00
N GLU A 110 -9.09 -12.40 25.00
CA GLU A 110 -7.99 -13.31 25.25
C GLU A 110 -8.39 -14.60 25.90
N LYS A 111 -9.60 -14.69 26.23
CA LYS A 111 -10.07 -15.84 26.91
C LYS A 111 -10.44 -16.96 26.02
N LYS A 112 -10.18 -16.90 24.83
CA LYS A 112 -10.63 -17.94 23.93
C LYS A 112 -9.81 -19.16 24.02
#